data_9969f46eb9725a3f6a44994f317e3226
#
_entry.id   9969f46eb9725a3f6a44994f317e3226
#
_cell.length_a   1.000
_cell.length_b   1.000
_cell.length_c   1.000
_cell.angle_alpha   90.00
_cell.angle_beta   90.00
_cell.angle_gamma   90.00
#
_symmetry.space_group_name_H-M   'P 1'
#
loop_
_entity.id
_entity.type
_entity.pdbx_description
1 polymer ?
#
loop_
_entity_poly.entity_id
_entity_poly.type
_entity_poly.pdbx_seq_one_letter_code
_entity_poly.pdbx_strand_id
1 'polypeptide(L)'
;MKKNLLSAAVAATSVVVASSAVGQAYINDRLTGEALVYPIYSAQNGNDTYIHVVNTTGDYKAVKVRMIEGENSQEVLDFNLYMSPKDHFAFAITADGEGAKLKTTDNSCTVPIIPSAGTTADGKTIREVS
;
A
#
# COMPACT_ATOMS: atom_id res chain seq x y z
N MET A 1 24.95 -63.12 24.99
CA MET A 1 25.16 -62.24 23.81
C MET A 1 23.84 -61.80 23.24
N LYS A 2 23.16 -60.81 23.77
CA LYS A 2 21.95 -60.20 23.23
C LYS A 2 21.78 -58.81 23.87
N LYS A 3 22.62 -57.82 23.56
CA LYS A 3 22.53 -56.46 24.11
C LYS A 3 22.75 -55.32 23.13
N ASN A 4 22.67 -55.55 21.84
CA ASN A 4 23.00 -54.47 20.84
C ASN A 4 21.90 -54.14 19.86
N LEU A 5 20.61 -54.43 20.13
CA LEU A 5 19.51 -54.12 19.21
C LEU A 5 18.62 -52.97 19.64
N LEU A 6 18.89 -52.39 20.84
CA LEU A 6 18.05 -51.27 21.33
C LEU A 6 18.64 -49.87 21.10
N SER A 7 19.89 -49.79 20.66
CA SER A 7 20.56 -48.50 20.47
C SER A 7 20.42 -47.92 19.05
N ALA A 8 19.88 -48.66 18.10
CA ALA A 8 19.75 -48.23 16.70
C ALA A 8 18.39 -47.58 16.35
N ALA A 9 17.42 -47.66 17.28
CA ALA A 9 16.04 -47.20 17.00
C ALA A 9 15.74 -45.77 17.45
N VAL A 10 16.69 -45.11 18.17
CA VAL A 10 16.44 -43.75 18.72
C VAL A 10 17.07 -42.64 17.86
N ALA A 11 17.88 -42.97 16.87
CA ALA A 11 18.56 -41.98 16.02
C ALA A 11 17.78 -41.56 14.75
N ALA A 12 16.58 -42.09 14.53
CA ALA A 12 15.86 -41.86 13.27
C ALA A 12 14.64 -40.93 13.37
N THR A 13 14.38 -40.30 14.52
CA THR A 13 13.14 -39.51 14.70
C THR A 13 13.37 -38.05 15.06
N SER A 14 14.48 -37.42 14.70
CA SER A 14 14.70 -35.99 14.95
C SER A 14 15.16 -35.21 13.70
N VAL A 15 14.72 -35.57 12.53
CA VAL A 15 14.68 -34.60 11.43
C VAL A 15 13.27 -33.97 11.44
N VAL A 16 13.01 -33.16 12.47
CA VAL A 16 12.00 -32.12 12.34
C VAL A 16 12.56 -31.16 11.31
N VAL A 17 12.12 -31.29 10.08
CA VAL A 17 12.23 -30.23 9.09
C VAL A 17 11.40 -29.06 9.65
N ALA A 18 12.05 -28.20 10.41
CA ALA A 18 11.55 -26.86 10.64
C ALA A 18 11.56 -26.21 9.26
N SER A 19 10.46 -26.35 8.52
CA SER A 19 10.13 -25.46 7.43
C SER A 19 9.91 -24.08 8.09
N SER A 20 10.99 -23.35 8.28
CA SER A 20 10.90 -21.92 8.52
C SER A 20 10.16 -21.38 7.31
N ALA A 21 8.89 -21.05 7.53
CA ALA A 21 8.18 -20.18 6.63
C ALA A 21 8.89 -18.82 6.67
N VAL A 22 9.94 -18.68 5.88
CA VAL A 22 10.60 -17.40 5.66
C VAL A 22 9.62 -16.64 4.79
N GLY A 23 8.84 -15.76 5.41
CA GLY A 23 8.06 -14.78 4.67
C GLY A 23 9.04 -13.88 3.91
N GLN A 24 9.44 -14.31 2.72
CA GLN A 24 10.26 -13.48 1.85
C GLN A 24 9.36 -12.43 1.20
N ALA A 25 9.66 -11.15 1.48
CA ALA A 25 9.15 -10.08 0.66
C ALA A 25 9.84 -10.17 -0.70
N TYR A 26 9.05 -10.29 -1.77
CA TYR A 26 9.54 -10.35 -3.14
C TYR A 26 9.41 -8.98 -3.78
N ILE A 27 10.51 -8.42 -4.25
CA ILE A 27 10.50 -7.17 -5.01
C ILE A 27 10.22 -7.50 -6.48
N ASN A 28 9.14 -6.96 -7.01
CA ASN A 28 8.76 -7.13 -8.41
C ASN A 28 9.18 -5.91 -9.23
N ASP A 29 10.05 -6.11 -10.20
CA ASP A 29 10.54 -5.09 -11.13
C ASP A 29 9.48 -4.59 -12.14
N ARG A 30 8.35 -5.29 -12.25
CA ARG A 30 7.22 -4.90 -13.12
C ARG A 30 6.26 -3.89 -12.48
N LEU A 31 6.60 -3.34 -11.33
CA LEU A 31 5.79 -2.37 -10.58
C LEU A 31 4.38 -2.87 -10.24
N THR A 32 4.22 -4.18 -10.09
CA THR A 32 2.98 -4.81 -9.64
C THR A 32 3.22 -5.60 -8.37
N GLY A 33 2.31 -5.59 -7.43
CA GLY A 33 2.46 -6.32 -6.17
C GLY A 33 1.26 -6.16 -5.25
N GLU A 34 1.30 -6.85 -4.13
CA GLU A 34 0.33 -6.69 -3.04
C GLU A 34 0.65 -5.48 -2.16
N ALA A 35 1.90 -5.03 -2.18
CA ALA A 35 2.34 -3.79 -1.53
C ALA A 35 3.14 -2.94 -2.52
N LEU A 36 2.79 -1.66 -2.62
CA LEU A 36 3.49 -0.65 -3.41
C LEU A 36 4.08 0.38 -2.47
N VAL A 37 5.38 0.61 -2.58
CA VAL A 37 6.09 1.60 -1.76
C VAL A 37 6.57 2.73 -2.64
N TYR A 38 6.12 3.94 -2.33
CA TYR A 38 6.60 5.18 -2.93
C TYR A 38 7.60 5.79 -1.95
N PRO A 39 8.88 5.83 -2.30
CA PRO A 39 9.94 6.12 -1.33
C PRO A 39 9.94 7.56 -0.84
N ILE A 40 9.32 8.48 -1.60
CA ILE A 40 9.29 9.90 -1.26
C ILE A 40 8.07 10.58 -1.90
N TYR A 41 7.51 11.55 -1.19
CA TYR A 41 6.63 12.57 -1.75
C TYR A 41 7.04 13.95 -1.20
N SER A 42 6.72 15.00 -1.94
CA SER A 42 6.97 16.39 -1.54
C SER A 42 5.83 17.28 -2.01
N ALA A 43 5.43 18.22 -1.16
CA ALA A 43 4.39 19.20 -1.42
C ALA A 43 4.81 20.63 -1.10
N GLN A 44 6.08 20.85 -0.75
CA GLN A 44 6.59 22.15 -0.35
C GLN A 44 7.53 22.76 -1.40
N ASN A 45 7.80 24.05 -1.29
CA ASN A 45 8.70 24.80 -2.18
C ASN A 45 8.29 24.74 -3.67
N GLY A 46 6.97 24.74 -3.95
CA GLY A 46 6.45 24.69 -5.31
C GLY A 46 6.46 23.28 -5.94
N ASN A 47 6.71 22.25 -5.16
CA ASN A 47 6.59 20.88 -5.63
C ASN A 47 5.17 20.35 -5.37
N ASP A 48 4.70 19.54 -6.29
CA ASP A 48 3.54 18.66 -6.13
C ASP A 48 3.93 17.22 -6.47
N THR A 49 3.36 16.28 -5.76
CA THR A 49 3.56 14.86 -6.06
C THR A 49 2.29 14.26 -6.62
N TYR A 50 2.36 13.70 -7.82
CA TYR A 50 1.25 13.01 -8.48
C TYR A 50 1.43 11.49 -8.34
N ILE A 51 0.40 10.82 -7.87
CA ILE A 51 0.40 9.38 -7.66
C ILE A 51 -0.76 8.76 -8.42
N HIS A 52 -0.46 7.66 -9.12
CA HIS A 52 -1.44 6.84 -9.81
C HIS A 52 -1.38 5.41 -9.29
N VAL A 53 -2.53 4.87 -8.92
CA VAL A 53 -2.70 3.48 -8.54
C VAL A 53 -3.60 2.81 -9.56
N VAL A 54 -3.19 1.68 -10.10
CA VAL A 54 -3.92 0.99 -11.16
C VAL A 54 -4.23 -0.44 -10.74
N ASN A 55 -5.50 -0.82 -10.80
CA ASN A 55 -5.91 -2.21 -10.71
C ASN A 55 -5.75 -2.89 -12.07
N THR A 56 -4.66 -3.59 -12.28
CA THR A 56 -4.37 -4.30 -13.54
C THR A 56 -5.12 -5.62 -13.69
N THR A 57 -5.90 -6.04 -12.68
CA THR A 57 -6.61 -7.32 -12.67
C THR A 57 -8.06 -7.21 -13.19
N GLY A 58 -8.69 -8.33 -13.43
CA GLY A 58 -10.11 -8.43 -13.73
C GLY A 58 -11.02 -8.49 -12.49
N ASP A 59 -10.46 -8.33 -11.28
CA ASP A 59 -11.16 -8.45 -10.01
C ASP A 59 -11.25 -7.11 -9.30
N TYR A 60 -12.23 -6.95 -8.41
CA TYR A 60 -12.28 -5.82 -7.48
C TYR A 60 -11.13 -5.89 -6.48
N LYS A 61 -10.56 -4.74 -6.14
CA LYS A 61 -9.48 -4.62 -5.17
C LYS A 61 -9.82 -3.61 -4.08
N ALA A 62 -9.49 -3.98 -2.85
CA ALA A 62 -9.44 -3.06 -1.72
C ALA A 62 -7.96 -2.76 -1.43
N VAL A 63 -7.60 -1.50 -1.46
CA VAL A 63 -6.23 -1.02 -1.27
C VAL A 63 -6.18 -0.11 -0.05
N LYS A 64 -5.34 -0.42 0.92
CA LYS A 64 -5.04 0.48 2.02
C LYS A 64 -3.97 1.47 1.55
N VAL A 65 -4.31 2.73 1.49
CA VAL A 65 -3.38 3.82 1.23
C VAL A 65 -2.94 4.42 2.55
N ARG A 66 -1.64 4.57 2.75
CA ARG A 66 -1.04 5.17 3.95
C ARG A 66 0.02 6.17 3.55
N MET A 67 -0.05 7.34 4.14
CA MET A 67 0.95 8.39 3.99
C MET A 67 1.69 8.57 5.31
N ILE A 68 3.00 8.55 5.22
CA ILE A 68 3.91 8.63 6.35
C ILE A 68 4.75 9.90 6.18
N GLU A 69 4.78 10.74 7.19
CA GLU A 69 5.59 11.94 7.15
C GLU A 69 7.09 11.64 7.41
N GLY A 70 7.96 12.54 6.99
CA GLY A 70 9.41 12.32 6.96
C GLY A 70 10.14 12.62 8.25
N GLU A 71 9.52 13.23 9.26
CA GLU A 71 10.21 13.64 10.47
C GLU A 71 10.39 12.49 11.46
N ASN A 72 9.31 11.79 11.77
CA ASN A 72 9.33 10.69 12.74
C ASN A 72 8.59 9.44 12.28
N SER A 73 8.23 9.36 11.00
CA SER A 73 7.52 8.23 10.38
C SER A 73 6.11 8.01 10.93
N GLN A 74 5.44 9.06 11.37
CA GLN A 74 4.04 9.00 11.76
C GLN A 74 3.13 8.90 10.53
N GLU A 75 2.05 8.14 10.68
CA GLU A 75 0.98 8.12 9.69
C GLU A 75 0.17 9.41 9.78
N VAL A 76 0.15 10.19 8.70
CA VAL A 76 -0.53 11.49 8.64
C VAL A 76 -1.87 11.41 7.89
N LEU A 77 -2.02 10.43 7.01
CA LEU A 77 -3.26 10.18 6.29
C LEU A 77 -3.36 8.70 5.93
N ASP A 78 -4.52 8.11 6.18
CA ASP A 78 -4.84 6.79 5.69
C ASP A 78 -6.29 6.70 5.22
N PHE A 79 -6.53 5.85 4.22
CA PHE A 79 -7.86 5.50 3.75
C PHE A 79 -7.85 4.17 3.01
N ASN A 80 -9.01 3.54 2.93
CA ASN A 80 -9.24 2.39 2.08
C ASN A 80 -9.80 2.88 0.74
N LEU A 81 -9.21 2.44 -0.34
CA LEU A 81 -9.61 2.69 -1.71
C LEU A 81 -10.21 1.41 -2.29
N TYR A 82 -11.41 1.49 -2.85
CA TYR A 82 -12.07 0.37 -3.53
C TYR A 82 -12.06 0.60 -5.03
N MET A 83 -11.42 -0.29 -5.74
CA MET A 83 -11.19 -0.21 -7.18
C MET A 83 -11.96 -1.29 -7.92
N SER A 84 -12.63 -0.90 -8.98
CA SER A 84 -13.24 -1.83 -9.93
C SER A 84 -12.18 -2.59 -10.74
N PRO A 85 -12.55 -3.66 -11.48
CA PRO A 85 -11.67 -4.28 -12.46
C PRO A 85 -11.11 -3.27 -13.47
N LYS A 86 -9.80 -3.29 -13.69
CA LYS A 86 -9.11 -2.39 -14.63
C LYS A 86 -9.25 -0.89 -14.34
N ASP A 87 -9.60 -0.54 -13.14
CA ASP A 87 -9.77 0.82 -12.67
C ASP A 87 -8.43 1.50 -12.34
N HIS A 88 -8.43 2.82 -12.28
CA HIS A 88 -7.30 3.58 -11.80
C HIS A 88 -7.77 4.68 -10.85
N PHE A 89 -6.93 5.02 -9.90
CA PHE A 89 -7.13 6.13 -8.97
C PHE A 89 -5.93 7.07 -9.05
N ALA A 90 -6.20 8.34 -9.30
CA ALA A 90 -5.18 9.37 -9.42
C ALA A 90 -5.40 10.48 -8.41
N PHE A 91 -4.33 10.91 -7.75
CA PHE A 91 -4.37 12.02 -6.81
C PHE A 91 -3.06 12.80 -6.80
N ALA A 92 -3.13 14.03 -6.34
CA ALA A 92 -1.99 14.89 -6.09
C ALA A 92 -1.81 15.13 -4.60
N ILE A 93 -0.58 15.27 -4.15
CA ILE A 93 -0.23 15.81 -2.84
C ILE A 93 0.33 17.20 -3.09
N THR A 94 -0.35 18.22 -2.57
CA THR A 94 -0.03 19.63 -2.79
C THR A 94 0.15 20.33 -1.46
N ALA A 95 0.81 21.50 -1.47
CA ALA A 95 0.99 22.30 -0.27
C ALA A 95 -0.34 22.79 0.32
N ASP A 96 -0.41 22.84 1.65
CA ASP A 96 -1.49 23.43 2.43
C ASP A 96 -0.89 24.15 3.65
N GLY A 97 -0.54 25.42 3.48
CA GLY A 97 0.26 26.15 4.46
C GLY A 97 1.61 25.49 4.67
N GLU A 98 1.93 25.16 5.92
CA GLU A 98 3.15 24.41 6.29
C GLU A 98 2.98 22.88 6.13
N GLY A 99 1.76 22.40 5.92
CA GLY A 99 1.42 21.01 5.72
C GLY A 99 1.22 20.63 4.26
N ALA A 100 0.49 19.56 4.05
CA ALA A 100 0.14 19.06 2.74
C ALA A 100 -1.30 18.53 2.73
N LYS A 101 -1.93 18.53 1.56
CA LYS A 101 -3.23 17.93 1.34
C LYS A 101 -3.24 17.03 0.11
N LEU A 102 -4.08 16.02 0.17
CA LEU A 102 -4.41 15.19 -0.96
C LEU A 102 -5.54 15.85 -1.75
N LYS A 103 -5.38 15.93 -3.07
CA LYS A 103 -6.39 16.40 -4.02
C LYS A 103 -6.67 15.34 -5.08
N THR A 104 -7.94 15.10 -5.38
CA THR A 104 -8.33 14.23 -6.48
C THR A 104 -9.63 14.73 -7.14
N THR A 105 -9.78 14.43 -8.41
CA THR A 105 -11.07 14.56 -9.14
C THR A 105 -11.68 13.20 -9.42
N ASP A 106 -11.06 12.14 -8.93
CA ASP A 106 -11.52 10.77 -9.09
C ASP A 106 -12.70 10.47 -8.16
N ASN A 107 -13.70 9.75 -8.65
CA ASN A 107 -14.91 9.41 -7.92
C ASN A 107 -14.88 8.01 -7.31
N SER A 108 -13.74 7.32 -7.34
CA SER A 108 -13.59 6.00 -6.72
C SER A 108 -14.00 6.03 -5.26
N CYS A 109 -14.56 4.93 -4.77
CA CYS A 109 -15.03 4.81 -3.41
C CYS A 109 -13.87 4.77 -2.42
N THR A 110 -13.89 5.66 -1.42
CA THR A 110 -12.91 5.70 -0.33
C THR A 110 -13.58 5.63 1.03
N VAL A 111 -12.91 5.04 2.00
CA VAL A 111 -13.35 5.00 3.41
C VAL A 111 -12.16 5.36 4.32
N PRO A 112 -12.24 6.49 5.06
CA PRO A 112 -13.31 7.49 5.03
C PRO A 112 -13.47 8.15 3.66
N ILE A 113 -14.65 8.73 3.42
CA ILE A 113 -14.93 9.46 2.18
C ILE A 113 -14.07 10.72 2.15
N ILE A 114 -13.30 10.92 1.07
CA ILE A 114 -12.58 12.16 0.84
C ILE A 114 -13.62 13.26 0.51
N PRO A 115 -13.69 14.36 1.30
CA PRO A 115 -14.73 15.38 1.15
C PRO A 115 -14.66 16.12 -0.19
N SER A 116 -15.80 16.61 -0.66
CA SER A 116 -15.86 17.56 -1.78
C SER A 116 -15.38 18.93 -1.32
N ALA A 117 -14.46 19.54 -2.08
CA ALA A 117 -13.88 20.86 -1.79
C ALA A 117 -14.17 21.89 -2.86
N GLY A 118 -14.86 21.53 -3.94
CA GLY A 118 -15.19 22.44 -5.04
C GLY A 118 -15.39 21.73 -6.37
N THR A 119 -15.29 22.51 -7.43
CA THR A 119 -15.49 22.03 -8.80
C THR A 119 -14.43 22.65 -9.71
N THR A 120 -13.89 21.86 -10.63
CA THR A 120 -12.98 22.34 -11.67
C THR A 120 -13.74 23.16 -12.74
N ALA A 121 -13.00 23.87 -13.58
CA ALA A 121 -13.60 24.66 -14.67
C ALA A 121 -14.36 23.79 -15.70
N ASP A 122 -14.00 22.53 -15.84
CA ASP A 122 -14.66 21.54 -16.68
C ASP A 122 -15.79 20.76 -15.96
N GLY A 123 -16.16 21.19 -14.75
CA GLY A 123 -17.30 20.68 -14.00
C GLY A 123 -17.05 19.41 -13.19
N LYS A 124 -15.81 18.95 -13.03
CA LYS A 124 -15.49 17.80 -12.16
C LYS A 124 -15.43 18.20 -10.70
N THR A 125 -15.94 17.36 -9.82
CA THR A 125 -15.85 17.57 -8.39
C THR A 125 -14.40 17.40 -7.92
N ILE A 126 -13.88 18.40 -7.24
CA ILE A 126 -12.61 18.31 -6.52
C ILE A 126 -12.89 17.74 -5.14
N ARG A 127 -12.11 16.77 -4.73
CA ARG A 127 -12.14 16.15 -3.38
C ARG A 127 -10.79 16.38 -2.73
N GLU A 128 -10.79 16.82 -1.46
CA GLU A 128 -9.57 17.14 -0.73
C GLU A 128 -9.64 16.64 0.72
N VAL A 129 -8.47 16.27 1.26
CA VAL A 129 -8.26 15.98 2.67
C VAL A 129 -6.84 16.37 3.07
N SER A 130 -6.68 17.01 4.21
CA SER A 130 -5.42 17.41 4.84
C SER A 130 -5.25 16.73 6.20
#